data_dda8deeeb02cc696392bcd86bbdce317
#
_entry.id   dda8deeeb02cc696392bcd86bbdce317
#
_cell.length_a   1.000
_cell.length_b   1.000
_cell.length_c   1.000
_cell.angle_alpha   90.00
_cell.angle_beta   90.00
_cell.angle_gamma   90.00
#
_symmetry.space_group_name_H-M   'P 1'
#
loop_
_entity.id
_entity.type
_entity.pdbx_description
1 polymer ?
#
loop_
_entity_poly.entity_id
_entity_poly.type
_entity_poly.pdbx_seq_one_letter_code
_entity_poly.pdbx_strand_id
1 'polypeptide(L)'
;FSSYSDRVTSQMNMDFLHLLHQKWSDMGLLGDTINLDFTTIPYWGERDQFENNWSGKRNKALASMLSVLAHDPESGIIDYGNTQVRHSNESQIVLEFLDFYKQGIKEENQLKYIIFDSKFTNYQNLAKLDSNNVKFITIRRRGKNIVDEINAYPKESWKTIRVQQSGNKSRTLKVHEQSVFLKGYNKQIRQITITGNGRIKPAIIITNDFDLTIHEIVTKYARRWLVEKVISEQIEFFHLNRVSSSMVIKVDFDLTMSIVAHNIYRLFALELEGYSRLTSQSLYEKFITNAADVEIRKKEIVVNLKKKRNLPLLLETMNRFQDQKYSWLDNKKLIFQGASYT
;
A
#
# COMPACT_ATOMS: atom_id res chain seq x y z
N PHE A 1 -25.96 -5.42 7.89
CA PHE A 1 -24.50 -5.37 7.87
C PHE A 1 -23.89 -6.15 9.03
N SER A 2 -24.28 -5.90 10.28
CA SER A 2 -23.73 -6.59 11.46
C SER A 2 -23.91 -8.12 11.43
N SER A 3 -25.04 -8.63 10.92
CA SER A 3 -25.28 -10.07 10.82
C SER A 3 -24.35 -10.78 9.82
N TYR A 4 -23.83 -10.09 8.83
CA TYR A 4 -22.83 -10.64 7.92
C TYR A 4 -21.43 -10.65 8.54
N SER A 5 -21.03 -9.57 9.19
CA SER A 5 -19.72 -9.47 9.83
C SER A 5 -19.50 -10.49 10.95
N ASP A 6 -20.59 -11.00 11.58
CA ASP A 6 -20.54 -12.05 12.60
C ASP A 6 -20.29 -13.46 12.03
N ARG A 7 -20.48 -13.65 10.72
CA ARG A 7 -20.33 -14.94 10.03
C ARG A 7 -19.05 -15.08 9.22
N VAL A 8 -18.38 -13.96 8.96
CA VAL A 8 -17.13 -13.94 8.17
C VAL A 8 -15.97 -14.37 9.04
N THR A 9 -15.25 -15.41 8.63
CA THR A 9 -14.02 -15.86 9.29
C THR A 9 -12.79 -15.17 8.68
N SER A 10 -11.66 -15.20 9.38
CA SER A 10 -10.38 -14.70 8.81
C SER A 10 -9.99 -15.46 7.54
N GLN A 11 -10.31 -16.76 7.46
CA GLN A 11 -10.07 -17.53 6.24
C GLN A 11 -10.94 -17.02 5.07
N MET A 12 -12.21 -16.74 5.30
CA MET A 12 -13.09 -16.16 4.27
C MET A 12 -12.60 -14.79 3.80
N ASN A 13 -12.09 -13.95 4.70
CA ASN A 13 -11.46 -12.67 4.32
C ASN A 13 -10.22 -12.92 3.43
N MET A 14 -9.39 -13.89 3.80
CA MET A 14 -8.19 -14.23 3.03
C MET A 14 -8.54 -14.81 1.65
N ASP A 15 -9.51 -15.71 1.57
CA ASP A 15 -10.02 -16.27 0.31
C ASP A 15 -10.58 -15.15 -0.60
N PHE A 16 -11.27 -14.19 -0.01
CA PHE A 16 -11.77 -13.03 -0.76
C PHE A 16 -10.62 -12.14 -1.27
N LEU A 17 -9.60 -11.88 -0.45
CA LEU A 17 -8.40 -11.15 -0.91
C LEU A 17 -7.67 -11.90 -2.02
N HIS A 18 -7.59 -13.23 -1.98
CA HIS A 18 -7.05 -14.03 -3.09
C HIS A 18 -7.83 -13.86 -4.40
N LEU A 19 -9.15 -13.86 -4.34
CA LEU A 19 -10.00 -13.60 -5.52
C LEU A 19 -9.75 -12.20 -6.09
N LEU A 20 -9.61 -11.21 -5.22
CA LEU A 20 -9.27 -9.85 -5.64
C LEU A 20 -7.87 -9.77 -6.24
N HIS A 21 -6.89 -10.42 -5.63
CA HIS A 21 -5.52 -10.52 -6.14
C HIS A 21 -5.49 -11.07 -7.58
N GLN A 22 -6.20 -12.18 -7.84
CA GLN A 22 -6.35 -12.72 -9.18
C GLN A 22 -6.99 -11.69 -10.13
N LYS A 23 -8.03 -11.00 -9.67
CA LYS A 23 -8.71 -9.98 -10.46
C LYS A 23 -7.79 -8.81 -10.81
N TRP A 24 -7.00 -8.33 -9.84
CA TRP A 24 -6.04 -7.25 -10.08
C TRP A 24 -4.93 -7.67 -11.04
N SER A 25 -4.46 -8.91 -10.90
CA SER A 25 -3.48 -9.50 -11.83
C SER A 25 -4.04 -9.59 -13.26
N ASP A 26 -5.25 -10.13 -13.43
CA ASP A 26 -5.91 -10.23 -14.74
C ASP A 26 -6.17 -8.86 -15.41
N MET A 27 -6.36 -7.83 -14.60
CA MET A 27 -6.52 -6.44 -15.07
C MET A 27 -5.19 -5.73 -15.34
N GLY A 28 -4.04 -6.36 -15.08
CA GLY A 28 -2.72 -5.75 -15.23
C GLY A 28 -2.44 -4.62 -14.23
N LEU A 29 -3.08 -4.65 -13.06
CA LEU A 29 -2.94 -3.64 -12.02
C LEU A 29 -1.87 -3.96 -10.97
N LEU A 30 -1.32 -5.16 -11.00
CA LEU A 30 -0.19 -5.55 -10.15
C LEU A 30 1.09 -5.51 -10.98
N GLY A 31 2.02 -4.67 -10.53
CA GLY A 31 3.36 -4.54 -11.11
C GLY A 31 4.36 -5.54 -10.51
N ASP A 32 5.62 -5.32 -10.83
CA ASP A 32 6.73 -6.17 -10.35
C ASP A 32 7.21 -5.83 -8.92
N THR A 33 6.62 -4.82 -8.31
CA THR A 33 7.10 -4.25 -7.03
C THR A 33 5.94 -4.08 -6.06
N ILE A 34 6.12 -4.58 -4.84
CA ILE A 34 5.17 -4.38 -3.74
C ILE A 34 5.88 -3.75 -2.54
N ASN A 35 5.22 -2.77 -1.93
CA ASN A 35 5.63 -2.15 -0.67
C ASN A 35 4.84 -2.75 0.49
N LEU A 36 5.53 -3.19 1.55
CA LEU A 36 4.91 -3.64 2.80
C LEU A 36 5.13 -2.61 3.91
N ASP A 37 4.10 -2.33 4.67
CA ASP A 37 4.23 -1.56 5.91
C ASP A 37 3.20 -1.97 6.95
N PHE A 38 3.54 -1.72 8.22
CA PHE A 38 2.66 -1.97 9.34
C PHE A 38 1.80 -0.76 9.67
N THR A 39 0.57 -1.03 10.07
CA THR A 39 -0.31 -0.03 10.67
C THR A 39 -0.85 -0.54 11.99
N THR A 40 -1.21 0.38 12.87
CA THR A 40 -1.74 0.06 14.20
C THR A 40 -3.22 0.46 14.24
N ILE A 41 -4.09 -0.52 14.46
CA ILE A 41 -5.52 -0.31 14.68
C ILE A 41 -5.78 -0.30 16.19
N PRO A 42 -6.09 0.86 16.80
CA PRO A 42 -6.34 0.96 18.23
C PRO A 42 -7.54 0.10 18.64
N TYR A 43 -7.41 -0.58 19.76
CA TYR A 43 -8.46 -1.42 20.33
C TYR A 43 -9.00 -0.81 21.61
N TRP A 44 -10.31 -0.82 21.78
CA TRP A 44 -11.00 -0.16 22.87
C TRP A 44 -11.76 -1.13 23.81
N GLY A 45 -11.65 -2.45 23.57
CA GLY A 45 -12.22 -3.50 24.40
C GLY A 45 -11.32 -3.93 25.55
N GLU A 46 -11.47 -5.17 26.01
CA GLU A 46 -10.65 -5.76 27.08
C GLU A 46 -9.19 -5.83 26.67
N ARG A 47 -8.31 -5.21 27.47
CA ARG A 47 -6.92 -4.90 27.10
C ARG A 47 -5.97 -6.07 27.20
N ASP A 48 -6.29 -7.09 27.94
CA ASP A 48 -5.36 -8.17 28.31
C ASP A 48 -5.00 -9.12 27.16
N GLN A 49 -5.67 -8.99 26.02
CA GLN A 49 -5.47 -9.85 24.84
C GLN A 49 -4.57 -9.23 23.75
N PHE A 50 -4.17 -7.95 23.88
CA PHE A 50 -3.48 -7.22 22.82
C PHE A 50 -2.11 -6.71 23.25
N GLU A 51 -1.18 -6.80 22.31
CA GLU A 51 0.15 -6.20 22.46
C GLU A 51 0.07 -4.68 22.40
N ASN A 52 1.01 -4.01 23.10
CA ASN A 52 1.16 -2.57 23.02
C ASN A 52 1.96 -2.19 21.78
N ASN A 53 1.31 -1.58 20.80
CA ASN A 53 1.96 -1.10 19.59
C ASN A 53 2.03 0.43 19.58
N TRP A 54 3.10 0.95 18.97
CA TRP A 54 3.30 2.38 18.84
C TRP A 54 2.30 2.98 17.83
N SER A 55 1.52 3.95 18.26
CA SER A 55 0.63 4.73 17.41
C SER A 55 1.26 6.09 17.10
N GLY A 56 1.74 6.28 15.88
CA GLY A 56 2.36 7.53 15.43
C GLY A 56 1.42 8.75 15.57
N LYS A 57 0.14 8.60 15.26
CA LYS A 57 -0.87 9.67 15.38
C LYS A 57 -1.11 10.08 16.83
N ARG A 58 -0.91 9.19 17.80
CA ARG A 58 -1.11 9.43 19.23
C ARG A 58 0.17 9.62 20.01
N ASN A 59 1.30 9.43 19.37
CA ASN A 59 2.64 9.52 19.94
C ASN A 59 2.79 8.72 21.26
N LYS A 60 2.18 7.53 21.31
CA LYS A 60 2.28 6.61 22.47
C LYS A 60 2.03 5.16 22.08
N ALA A 61 2.53 4.23 22.87
CA ALA A 61 2.18 2.83 22.80
C ALA A 61 0.81 2.59 23.46
N LEU A 62 -0.04 1.79 22.82
CA LEU A 62 -1.36 1.41 23.33
C LEU A 62 -1.74 0.02 22.87
N ALA A 63 -2.62 -0.62 23.63
CA ALA A 63 -3.21 -1.90 23.27
C ALA A 63 -3.90 -1.78 21.91
N SER A 64 -3.49 -2.60 20.95
CA SER A 64 -3.91 -2.44 19.57
C SER A 64 -3.59 -3.67 18.74
N MET A 65 -4.27 -3.79 17.62
CA MET A 65 -3.96 -4.79 16.60
C MET A 65 -2.88 -4.23 15.68
N LEU A 66 -1.77 -4.95 15.55
CA LEU A 66 -0.79 -4.66 14.52
C LEU A 66 -1.28 -5.31 13.22
N SER A 67 -1.38 -4.50 12.19
CA SER A 67 -1.84 -4.93 10.87
C SER A 67 -0.79 -4.62 9.83
N VAL A 68 -0.77 -5.37 8.73
CA VAL A 68 0.09 -5.13 7.58
C VAL A 68 -0.76 -4.84 6.36
N LEU A 69 -0.23 -3.98 5.48
CA LEU A 69 -0.76 -3.75 4.13
C LEU A 69 0.34 -3.99 3.10
N ALA A 70 -0.03 -4.64 1.98
CA ALA A 70 0.79 -4.73 0.79
C ALA A 70 0.20 -3.83 -0.30
N HIS A 71 1.02 -2.96 -0.85
CA HIS A 71 0.60 -1.88 -1.74
C HIS A 71 1.45 -1.88 -3.01
N ASP A 72 0.81 -1.90 -4.16
CA ASP A 72 1.46 -1.68 -5.45
C ASP A 72 1.72 -0.18 -5.66
N PRO A 73 2.99 0.26 -5.82
CA PRO A 73 3.32 1.68 -5.91
C PRO A 73 2.97 2.33 -7.27
N GLU A 74 2.65 1.54 -8.31
CA GLU A 74 2.31 2.06 -9.64
C GLU A 74 0.80 2.26 -9.78
N SER A 75 0.01 1.23 -9.54
CA SER A 75 -1.46 1.31 -9.60
C SER A 75 -2.06 2.01 -8.37
N GLY A 76 -1.40 1.89 -7.23
CA GLY A 76 -1.94 2.33 -5.94
C GLY A 76 -2.92 1.34 -5.30
N ILE A 77 -3.05 0.14 -5.84
CA ILE A 77 -3.90 -0.93 -5.30
C ILE A 77 -3.30 -1.47 -4.00
N ILE A 78 -4.14 -1.72 -3.01
CA ILE A 78 -3.79 -2.53 -1.84
C ILE A 78 -4.15 -3.97 -2.18
N ASP A 79 -3.13 -4.80 -2.28
CA ASP A 79 -3.27 -6.19 -2.71
C ASP A 79 -3.54 -7.15 -1.56
N TYR A 80 -3.00 -6.87 -0.38
CA TYR A 80 -3.06 -7.73 0.78
C TYR A 80 -3.19 -6.93 2.06
N GLY A 81 -3.88 -7.50 3.04
CA GLY A 81 -3.96 -6.99 4.40
C GLY A 81 -4.19 -8.12 5.41
N ASN A 82 -3.57 -8.00 6.58
CA ASN A 82 -3.71 -8.95 7.68
C ASN A 82 -3.69 -8.23 9.02
N THR A 83 -4.66 -8.50 9.89
CA THR A 83 -4.77 -7.93 11.24
C THR A 83 -4.19 -8.82 12.33
N GLN A 84 -3.72 -10.02 11.99
CA GLN A 84 -3.28 -11.03 12.97
C GLN A 84 -1.76 -10.99 13.22
N VAL A 85 -1.14 -9.84 13.00
CA VAL A 85 0.29 -9.66 13.22
C VAL A 85 0.58 -9.56 14.72
N ARG A 86 1.59 -10.30 15.19
CA ARG A 86 2.13 -10.25 16.54
C ARG A 86 3.60 -9.86 16.50
N HIS A 87 4.13 -9.29 17.60
CA HIS A 87 5.55 -8.98 17.69
C HIS A 87 6.44 -10.20 17.44
N SER A 88 5.98 -11.39 17.85
CA SER A 88 6.69 -12.66 17.64
C SER A 88 6.80 -13.08 16.16
N ASN A 89 5.88 -12.67 15.29
CA ASN A 89 5.85 -13.06 13.88
C ASN A 89 6.03 -11.90 12.88
N GLU A 90 6.28 -10.67 13.35
CA GLU A 90 6.44 -9.49 12.47
C GLU A 90 7.35 -9.76 11.26
N SER A 91 8.47 -10.44 11.47
CA SER A 91 9.42 -10.74 10.39
C SER A 91 8.98 -11.88 9.47
N GLN A 92 8.04 -12.74 9.88
CA GLN A 92 7.51 -13.82 9.06
C GLN A 92 6.50 -13.32 8.02
N ILE A 93 5.88 -12.19 8.27
CA ILE A 93 4.86 -11.60 7.40
C ILE A 93 5.33 -11.43 5.96
N VAL A 94 6.63 -11.18 5.74
CA VAL A 94 7.18 -11.07 4.37
C VAL A 94 7.05 -12.40 3.61
N LEU A 95 7.22 -13.52 4.30
CA LEU A 95 7.08 -14.86 3.70
C LEU A 95 5.60 -15.24 3.55
N GLU A 96 4.76 -14.90 4.54
CA GLU A 96 3.31 -15.09 4.44
C GLU A 96 2.74 -14.34 3.24
N PHE A 97 3.18 -13.09 3.04
CA PHE A 97 2.81 -12.33 1.85
C PHE A 97 3.32 -12.97 0.55
N LEU A 98 4.56 -13.48 0.52
CA LEU A 98 5.08 -14.16 -0.66
C LEU A 98 4.26 -15.41 -1.00
N ASP A 99 3.85 -16.18 0.01
CA ASP A 99 3.01 -17.36 -0.16
C ASP A 99 1.62 -16.98 -0.68
N PHE A 100 1.01 -15.93 -0.13
CA PHE A 100 -0.23 -15.35 -0.64
C PHE A 100 -0.12 -14.94 -2.10
N TYR A 101 0.92 -14.18 -2.46
CA TYR A 101 1.13 -13.69 -3.81
C TYR A 101 1.26 -14.83 -4.83
N LYS A 102 1.99 -15.89 -4.48
CA LYS A 102 2.19 -17.05 -5.36
C LYS A 102 0.94 -17.88 -5.62
N GLN A 103 -0.03 -17.87 -4.71
CA GLN A 103 -1.26 -18.67 -4.86
C GLN A 103 -2.19 -18.11 -5.93
N GLY A 104 -2.06 -16.84 -6.32
CA GLY A 104 -2.98 -16.15 -7.21
C GLY A 104 -2.47 -15.86 -8.61
N ILE A 105 -1.20 -16.08 -8.92
CA ILE A 105 -0.60 -15.59 -10.17
C ILE A 105 -0.23 -16.71 -11.13
N LYS A 106 -0.55 -16.48 -12.41
CA LYS A 106 0.04 -17.18 -13.55
C LYS A 106 1.51 -16.72 -13.72
N GLU A 107 2.39 -17.63 -14.15
CA GLU A 107 3.86 -17.46 -14.21
C GLU A 107 4.37 -16.16 -14.89
N GLU A 108 3.55 -15.50 -15.69
CA GLU A 108 3.93 -14.31 -16.48
C GLU A 108 4.07 -13.01 -15.68
N ASN A 109 3.43 -12.90 -14.50
CA ASN A 109 3.45 -11.70 -13.66
C ASN A 109 4.20 -11.93 -12.36
N GLN A 110 5.51 -12.19 -12.44
CA GLN A 110 6.29 -12.47 -11.24
C GLN A 110 6.64 -11.21 -10.45
N LEU A 111 6.36 -11.26 -9.16
CA LEU A 111 6.86 -10.33 -8.18
C LEU A 111 8.39 -10.30 -8.17
N LYS A 112 8.96 -9.18 -8.57
CA LYS A 112 10.41 -8.99 -8.63
C LYS A 112 10.97 -8.37 -7.37
N TYR A 113 10.26 -7.39 -6.81
CA TYR A 113 10.71 -6.63 -5.65
C TYR A 113 9.69 -6.61 -4.52
N ILE A 114 10.15 -6.87 -3.31
CA ILE A 114 9.43 -6.55 -2.07
C ILE A 114 10.24 -5.48 -1.32
N ILE A 115 9.59 -4.36 -0.99
CA ILE A 115 10.23 -3.23 -0.30
C ILE A 115 9.54 -3.02 1.04
N PHE A 116 10.30 -2.98 2.13
CA PHE A 116 9.76 -2.92 3.48
C PHE A 116 10.70 -2.26 4.49
N ASP A 117 10.17 -1.92 5.66
CA ASP A 117 10.92 -1.30 6.76
C ASP A 117 11.71 -2.35 7.57
N SER A 118 12.57 -1.87 8.43
CA SER A 118 13.45 -2.64 9.33
C SER A 118 12.70 -3.58 10.28
N LYS A 119 11.42 -3.35 10.56
CA LYS A 119 10.60 -4.24 11.41
C LYS A 119 10.46 -5.64 10.81
N PHE A 120 10.33 -5.73 9.50
CA PHE A 120 10.26 -7.01 8.77
C PHE A 120 11.63 -7.68 8.59
N THR A 121 12.74 -6.96 8.85
CA THR A 121 14.07 -7.45 8.49
C THR A 121 14.54 -8.56 9.44
N ASN A 122 14.62 -9.76 8.88
CA ASN A 122 15.24 -10.96 9.46
C ASN A 122 16.11 -11.61 8.39
N TYR A 123 17.38 -11.80 8.65
CA TYR A 123 18.34 -12.24 7.63
C TYR A 123 18.08 -13.65 7.11
N GLN A 124 17.54 -14.55 7.92
CA GLN A 124 17.12 -15.89 7.45
C GLN A 124 15.94 -15.81 6.49
N ASN A 125 14.98 -14.91 6.77
CA ASN A 125 13.83 -14.69 5.88
C ASN A 125 14.25 -14.00 4.59
N LEU A 126 15.23 -13.06 4.64
CA LEU A 126 15.82 -12.49 3.43
C LEU A 126 16.50 -13.55 2.56
N ALA A 127 17.18 -14.54 3.17
CA ALA A 127 17.77 -15.66 2.44
C ALA A 127 16.70 -16.52 1.75
N LYS A 128 15.53 -16.69 2.37
CA LYS A 128 14.40 -17.39 1.77
C LYS A 128 13.78 -16.60 0.61
N LEU A 129 13.65 -15.27 0.70
CA LEU A 129 13.24 -14.44 -0.44
C LEU A 129 14.21 -14.61 -1.62
N ASP A 130 15.51 -14.53 -1.36
CA ASP A 130 16.54 -14.68 -2.38
C ASP A 130 16.50 -16.07 -3.05
N SER A 131 16.27 -17.14 -2.28
CA SER A 131 16.12 -18.50 -2.81
C SER A 131 14.84 -18.68 -3.67
N ASN A 132 13.87 -17.80 -3.53
CA ASN A 132 12.65 -17.72 -4.34
C ASN A 132 12.77 -16.75 -5.52
N ASN A 133 13.98 -16.28 -5.85
CA ASN A 133 14.26 -15.28 -6.89
C ASN A 133 13.56 -13.93 -6.69
N VAL A 134 13.18 -13.60 -5.45
CA VAL A 134 12.59 -12.32 -5.12
C VAL A 134 13.68 -11.37 -4.62
N LYS A 135 13.78 -10.22 -5.26
CA LYS A 135 14.64 -9.11 -4.83
C LYS A 135 13.97 -8.37 -3.69
N PHE A 136 14.76 -7.93 -2.71
CA PHE A 136 14.26 -7.10 -1.63
C PHE A 136 15.07 -5.82 -1.49
N ILE A 137 14.42 -4.77 -1.01
CA ILE A 137 15.07 -3.52 -0.59
C ILE A 137 14.53 -3.17 0.79
N THR A 138 15.40 -3.16 1.80
CA THR A 138 14.99 -2.90 3.18
C THR A 138 16.07 -2.13 3.96
N ILE A 139 15.75 -1.75 5.19
CA ILE A 139 16.68 -1.07 6.11
C ILE A 139 17.33 -2.08 7.05
N ARG A 140 18.64 -2.07 7.12
CA ARG A 140 19.41 -2.74 8.17
C ARG A 140 19.26 -1.98 9.48
N ARG A 141 18.88 -2.69 10.54
CA ARG A 141 18.86 -2.11 11.90
C ARG A 141 20.28 -1.72 12.30
N ARG A 142 20.43 -0.53 12.85
CA ARG A 142 21.72 0.03 13.25
C ARG A 142 21.87 0.03 14.76
N GLY A 143 22.91 -0.66 15.24
CA GLY A 143 23.42 -0.51 16.60
C GLY A 143 24.52 0.58 16.67
N LYS A 144 24.99 0.88 17.88
CA LYS A 144 26.05 1.87 18.10
C LYS A 144 27.31 1.54 17.30
N ASN A 145 27.77 0.29 17.36
CA ASN A 145 29.00 -0.14 16.67
C ASN A 145 28.96 0.11 15.14
N ILE A 146 27.80 -0.14 14.50
CA ILE A 146 27.65 0.11 13.05
C ILE A 146 27.69 1.61 12.76
N VAL A 147 27.11 2.44 13.62
CA VAL A 147 27.15 3.90 13.45
C VAL A 147 28.58 4.42 13.61
N ASP A 148 29.32 3.90 14.61
CA ASP A 148 30.72 4.27 14.86
C ASP A 148 31.62 3.85 13.68
N GLU A 149 31.42 2.65 13.12
CA GLU A 149 32.08 2.15 11.91
C GLU A 149 31.82 3.09 10.72
N ILE A 150 30.57 3.47 10.46
CA ILE A 150 30.18 4.34 9.36
C ILE A 150 30.80 5.73 9.51
N ASN A 151 30.87 6.25 10.72
CA ASN A 151 31.49 7.56 11.00
C ASN A 151 33.00 7.55 10.76
N ALA A 152 33.65 6.39 10.80
CA ALA A 152 35.05 6.20 10.51
C ALA A 152 35.37 6.03 9.01
N TYR A 153 34.35 5.95 8.13
CA TYR A 153 34.61 5.82 6.69
C TYR A 153 35.37 7.02 6.12
N PRO A 154 36.40 6.79 5.27
CA PRO A 154 37.14 7.86 4.60
C PRO A 154 36.20 8.78 3.82
N LYS A 155 36.48 10.09 3.84
CA LYS A 155 35.65 11.08 3.14
C LYS A 155 35.55 10.80 1.63
N GLU A 156 36.60 10.27 1.05
CA GLU A 156 36.75 9.94 -0.37
C GLU A 156 35.88 8.76 -0.79
N SER A 157 35.46 7.89 0.15
CA SER A 157 34.58 6.74 -0.12
C SER A 157 33.11 7.13 -0.33
N TRP A 158 32.77 8.39 -0.02
CA TRP A 158 31.41 8.88 -0.15
C TRP A 158 31.16 9.49 -1.54
N LYS A 159 30.12 9.01 -2.21
CA LYS A 159 29.63 9.58 -3.47
C LYS A 159 28.43 10.49 -3.19
N THR A 160 28.24 11.48 -4.04
CA THR A 160 27.09 12.39 -3.96
C THR A 160 26.09 12.00 -5.05
N ILE A 161 24.82 11.78 -4.66
CA ILE A 161 23.72 11.54 -5.58
C ILE A 161 22.64 12.59 -5.39
N ARG A 162 21.90 12.89 -6.46
CA ARG A 162 20.75 13.78 -6.43
C ARG A 162 19.49 12.97 -6.69
N VAL A 163 18.56 12.97 -5.73
CA VAL A 163 17.31 12.24 -5.80
C VAL A 163 16.15 13.22 -5.94
N GLN A 164 15.24 12.96 -6.86
CA GLN A 164 14.04 13.77 -7.03
C GLN A 164 13.05 13.50 -5.89
N GLN A 165 12.42 14.57 -5.41
CA GLN A 165 11.30 14.54 -4.47
C GLN A 165 10.02 14.96 -5.18
N SER A 166 8.86 14.76 -4.55
CA SER A 166 7.58 15.26 -5.07
C SER A 166 7.63 16.79 -5.27
N GLY A 167 7.03 17.28 -6.36
CA GLY A 167 6.89 18.72 -6.64
C GLY A 167 8.15 19.38 -7.20
N ASN A 168 8.87 18.73 -8.12
CA ASN A 168 10.09 19.25 -8.78
C ASN A 168 11.26 19.61 -7.83
N LYS A 169 11.18 19.23 -6.56
CA LYS A 169 12.26 19.40 -5.60
C LYS A 169 13.24 18.25 -5.73
N SER A 170 14.52 18.53 -5.56
CA SER A 170 15.56 17.50 -5.49
C SER A 170 16.35 17.62 -4.19
N ARG A 171 16.87 16.50 -3.75
CA ARG A 171 17.70 16.42 -2.56
C ARG A 171 19.04 15.78 -2.89
N THR A 172 20.08 16.35 -2.36
CA THR A 172 21.45 15.82 -2.45
C THR A 172 21.72 14.93 -1.24
N LEU A 173 22.16 13.72 -1.50
CA LEU A 173 22.50 12.72 -0.47
C LEU A 173 23.94 12.29 -0.66
N LYS A 174 24.63 12.00 0.45
CA LYS A 174 25.92 11.31 0.43
C LYS A 174 25.66 9.83 0.64
N VAL A 175 26.25 9.00 -0.21
CA VAL A 175 26.06 7.55 -0.18
C VAL A 175 27.42 6.86 -0.19
N HIS A 176 27.52 5.78 0.55
CA HIS A 176 28.65 4.86 0.54
C HIS A 176 28.13 3.44 0.28
N GLU A 177 28.76 2.75 -0.66
CA GLU A 177 28.36 1.42 -1.09
C GLU A 177 29.44 0.40 -0.74
N GLN A 178 29.01 -0.74 -0.22
CA GLN A 178 29.86 -1.89 0.04
C GLN A 178 29.07 -3.20 0.00
N SER A 179 29.78 -4.31 -0.18
CA SER A 179 29.22 -5.64 0.04
C SER A 179 29.57 -6.09 1.46
N VAL A 180 28.57 -6.61 2.18
CA VAL A 180 28.74 -7.08 3.55
C VAL A 180 28.26 -8.53 3.67
N PHE A 181 28.83 -9.27 4.60
CA PHE A 181 28.34 -10.59 4.97
C PHE A 181 27.49 -10.48 6.24
N LEU A 182 26.24 -10.93 6.18
CA LEU A 182 25.35 -10.91 7.34
C LEU A 182 25.04 -12.33 7.79
N LYS A 183 25.35 -12.61 9.06
CA LYS A 183 25.04 -13.90 9.69
C LYS A 183 23.54 -14.19 9.60
N GLY A 184 23.18 -15.36 9.06
CA GLY A 184 21.79 -15.75 8.82
C GLY A 184 21.33 -15.56 7.38
N TYR A 185 21.90 -14.59 6.64
CA TYR A 185 21.71 -14.51 5.19
C TYR A 185 22.70 -15.42 4.45
N ASN A 186 23.90 -15.57 4.99
CA ASN A 186 24.95 -16.51 4.56
C ASN A 186 25.49 -16.31 3.13
N LYS A 187 25.28 -15.13 2.56
CA LYS A 187 25.85 -14.68 1.28
C LYS A 187 26.27 -13.21 1.42
N GLN A 188 27.00 -12.70 0.46
CA GLN A 188 27.22 -11.26 0.34
C GLN A 188 25.91 -10.55 0.00
N ILE A 189 25.69 -9.42 0.64
CA ILE A 189 24.56 -8.54 0.40
C ILE A 189 25.09 -7.14 0.13
N ARG A 190 24.44 -6.44 -0.78
CA ARG A 190 24.76 -5.07 -1.11
C ARG A 190 24.23 -4.13 -0.05
N GLN A 191 25.09 -3.27 0.49
CA GLN A 191 24.73 -2.27 1.50
C GLN A 191 25.01 -0.88 0.98
N ILE A 192 24.02 0.00 1.08
CA ILE A 192 24.11 1.42 0.73
C ILE A 192 23.84 2.24 1.99
N THR A 193 24.87 2.90 2.48
CA THR A 193 24.77 3.80 3.62
C THR A 193 24.48 5.20 3.12
N ILE A 194 23.49 5.88 3.71
CA ILE A 194 23.01 7.19 3.28
C ILE A 194 23.15 8.18 4.43
N THR A 195 23.77 9.34 4.15
CA THR A 195 23.82 10.50 5.03
C THR A 195 23.29 11.75 4.33
N GLY A 196 23.15 12.85 5.07
CA GLY A 196 22.58 14.09 4.49
C GLY A 196 21.07 14.04 4.29
N ASN A 197 20.39 13.01 4.84
CA ASN A 197 18.93 12.84 4.77
C ASN A 197 18.15 13.63 5.83
N GLY A 198 18.81 14.55 6.54
CA GLY A 198 18.22 15.35 7.63
C GLY A 198 18.15 14.63 8.97
N ARG A 199 18.60 13.39 9.06
CA ARG A 199 18.73 12.62 10.32
C ARG A 199 20.16 12.66 10.80
N ILE A 200 20.36 12.67 12.12
CA ILE A 200 21.68 12.64 12.75
C ILE A 200 22.39 11.30 12.48
N LYS A 201 21.63 10.21 12.48
CA LYS A 201 22.14 8.86 12.23
C LYS A 201 21.94 8.46 10.78
N PRO A 202 22.91 7.75 10.16
CA PRO A 202 22.79 7.29 8.78
C PRO A 202 21.64 6.30 8.59
N ALA A 203 21.05 6.24 7.40
CA ALA A 203 20.19 5.14 6.97
C ALA A 203 21.04 4.10 6.23
N ILE A 204 20.71 2.82 6.40
CA ILE A 204 21.48 1.71 5.83
C ILE A 204 20.51 0.84 5.05
N ILE A 205 20.47 1.00 3.74
CA ILE A 205 19.68 0.15 2.83
C ILE A 205 20.48 -1.13 2.56
N ILE A 206 19.82 -2.26 2.59
CA ILE A 206 20.36 -3.56 2.12
C ILE A 206 19.46 -4.16 1.05
N THR A 207 20.09 -4.83 0.09
CA THR A 207 19.41 -5.48 -1.02
C THR A 207 20.25 -6.63 -1.58
N ASN A 208 19.58 -7.66 -2.15
CA ASN A 208 20.22 -8.71 -2.94
C ASN A 208 20.30 -8.36 -4.44
N ASP A 209 19.96 -7.14 -4.81
CA ASP A 209 20.10 -6.66 -6.19
C ASP A 209 21.44 -5.94 -6.38
N PHE A 210 22.26 -6.51 -7.28
CA PHE A 210 23.57 -5.95 -7.65
C PHE A 210 23.53 -5.23 -9.01
N ASP A 211 22.42 -5.31 -9.76
CA ASP A 211 22.29 -4.80 -11.11
C ASP A 211 21.79 -3.34 -11.12
N LEU A 212 20.87 -2.99 -10.21
CA LEU A 212 20.36 -1.63 -10.09
C LEU A 212 21.44 -0.65 -9.68
N THR A 213 21.37 0.56 -10.22
CA THR A 213 22.20 1.68 -9.74
C THR A 213 21.83 2.10 -8.33
N ILE A 214 22.74 2.75 -7.62
CA ILE A 214 22.45 3.31 -6.28
C ILE A 214 21.24 4.26 -6.32
N HIS A 215 21.14 5.06 -7.39
CA HIS A 215 20.04 6.01 -7.58
C HIS A 215 18.68 5.28 -7.68
N GLU A 216 18.60 4.20 -8.43
CA GLU A 216 17.38 3.40 -8.59
C GLU A 216 16.98 2.75 -7.27
N ILE A 217 17.94 2.15 -6.54
CA ILE A 217 17.67 1.52 -5.23
C ILE A 217 17.14 2.55 -4.23
N VAL A 218 17.81 3.71 -4.14
CA VAL A 218 17.39 4.78 -3.21
C VAL A 218 16.02 5.33 -3.61
N THR A 219 15.75 5.47 -4.91
CA THR A 219 14.46 5.94 -5.43
C THR A 219 13.35 4.93 -5.17
N LYS A 220 13.60 3.62 -5.44
CA LYS A 220 12.65 2.55 -5.14
C LYS A 220 12.34 2.50 -3.63
N TYR A 221 13.36 2.57 -2.77
CA TYR A 221 13.16 2.59 -1.33
C TYR A 221 12.41 3.86 -0.87
N ALA A 222 12.73 5.02 -1.43
CA ALA A 222 12.01 6.26 -1.12
C ALA A 222 10.52 6.17 -1.48
N ARG A 223 10.15 5.44 -2.53
CA ARG A 223 8.74 5.22 -2.91
C ARG A 223 7.98 4.31 -1.94
N ARG A 224 8.65 3.60 -1.03
CA ARG A 224 7.98 2.85 0.05
C ARG A 224 7.04 3.75 0.87
N TRP A 225 7.39 5.02 1.07
CA TRP A 225 6.53 5.93 1.81
C TRP A 225 5.13 6.14 1.18
N LEU A 226 4.90 5.69 -0.06
CA LEU A 226 3.57 5.70 -0.67
C LEU A 226 2.60 4.81 0.11
N VAL A 227 3.06 3.68 0.66
CA VAL A 227 2.21 2.84 1.51
C VAL A 227 1.84 3.56 2.82
N GLU A 228 2.73 4.38 3.38
CA GLU A 228 2.42 5.20 4.56
C GLU A 228 1.30 6.22 4.25
N LYS A 229 1.28 6.79 3.04
CA LYS A 229 0.16 7.65 2.59
C LYS A 229 -1.14 6.88 2.48
N VAL A 230 -1.09 5.70 1.90
CA VAL A 230 -2.27 4.83 1.78
C VAL A 230 -2.79 4.45 3.17
N ILE A 231 -1.91 4.10 4.10
CA ILE A 231 -2.26 3.86 5.50
C ILE A 231 -2.92 5.10 6.14
N SER A 232 -2.38 6.29 5.89
CA SER A 232 -3.00 7.54 6.37
C SER A 232 -4.41 7.72 5.80
N GLU A 233 -4.62 7.41 4.54
CA GLU A 233 -5.92 7.46 3.87
C GLU A 233 -6.90 6.43 4.43
N GLN A 234 -6.43 5.19 4.72
CA GLN A 234 -7.23 4.18 5.43
C GLN A 234 -7.73 4.69 6.79
N ILE A 235 -6.88 5.41 7.51
CA ILE A 235 -7.22 5.94 8.82
C ILE A 235 -8.12 7.17 8.74
N GLU A 236 -7.85 8.11 7.84
CA GLU A 236 -8.48 9.43 7.82
C GLU A 236 -9.77 9.45 7.01
N PHE A 237 -9.80 8.79 5.87
CA PHE A 237 -10.95 8.75 4.98
C PHE A 237 -11.82 7.52 5.16
N PHE A 238 -11.23 6.33 5.26
CA PHE A 238 -11.98 5.08 5.48
C PHE A 238 -12.21 4.74 6.95
N HIS A 239 -11.71 5.56 7.87
CA HIS A 239 -11.93 5.45 9.32
C HIS A 239 -11.49 4.12 9.95
N LEU A 240 -10.45 3.49 9.43
CA LEU A 240 -9.93 2.22 9.94
C LEU A 240 -9.58 2.25 11.45
N ASN A 241 -9.31 3.43 12.01
CA ASN A 241 -9.05 3.61 13.45
C ASN A 241 -10.34 3.79 14.30
N ARG A 242 -11.50 3.70 13.70
CA ARG A 242 -12.82 3.79 14.34
C ARG A 242 -13.59 2.49 14.09
N VAL A 243 -12.94 1.36 14.39
CA VAL A 243 -13.53 0.03 14.18
C VAL A 243 -14.90 -0.08 14.87
N SER A 244 -15.81 -0.70 14.18
CA SER A 244 -17.22 -0.80 14.56
C SER A 244 -17.46 -1.76 15.74
N SER A 245 -16.45 -2.55 16.13
CA SER A 245 -16.61 -3.62 17.11
C SER A 245 -15.38 -3.83 17.99
N SER A 246 -15.62 -4.36 19.18
CA SER A 246 -14.59 -4.92 20.06
C SER A 246 -14.19 -6.36 19.71
N MET A 247 -14.81 -6.98 18.71
CA MET A 247 -14.50 -8.34 18.27
C MET A 247 -13.42 -8.33 17.20
N VAL A 248 -12.33 -9.08 17.41
CA VAL A 248 -11.17 -9.16 16.50
C VAL A 248 -11.57 -9.53 15.07
N ILE A 249 -12.48 -10.48 14.92
CA ILE A 249 -12.95 -10.93 13.60
C ILE A 249 -13.66 -9.83 12.81
N LYS A 250 -14.36 -8.93 13.49
CA LYS A 250 -15.00 -7.77 12.84
C LYS A 250 -13.99 -6.73 12.41
N VAL A 251 -12.89 -6.57 13.15
CA VAL A 251 -11.80 -5.67 12.76
C VAL A 251 -11.10 -6.19 11.50
N ASP A 252 -10.91 -7.49 11.38
CA ASP A 252 -10.36 -8.13 10.18
C ASP A 252 -11.28 -7.91 8.96
N PHE A 253 -12.58 -8.06 9.14
CA PHE A 253 -13.57 -7.73 8.13
C PHE A 253 -13.56 -6.24 7.77
N ASP A 254 -13.50 -5.33 8.76
CA ASP A 254 -13.44 -3.89 8.54
C ASP A 254 -12.18 -3.50 7.73
N LEU A 255 -11.01 -4.12 8.02
CA LEU A 255 -9.79 -3.94 7.23
C LEU A 255 -10.03 -4.37 5.77
N THR A 256 -10.56 -5.56 5.56
CA THR A 256 -10.82 -6.10 4.22
C THR A 256 -11.77 -5.18 3.44
N MET A 257 -12.85 -4.70 4.07
CA MET A 257 -13.80 -3.78 3.42
C MET A 257 -13.18 -2.40 3.14
N SER A 258 -12.29 -1.91 4.00
CA SER A 258 -11.58 -0.65 3.74
C SER A 258 -10.58 -0.77 2.58
N ILE A 259 -9.94 -1.94 2.42
CA ILE A 259 -9.11 -2.26 1.25
C ILE A 259 -9.95 -2.24 -0.03
N VAL A 260 -11.10 -2.91 -0.03
CA VAL A 260 -12.02 -2.93 -1.18
C VAL A 260 -12.46 -1.51 -1.54
N ALA A 261 -12.91 -0.74 -0.55
CA ALA A 261 -13.34 0.64 -0.77
C ALA A 261 -12.21 1.49 -1.36
N HIS A 262 -10.99 1.41 -0.83
CA HIS A 262 -9.82 2.08 -1.37
C HIS A 262 -9.57 1.68 -2.84
N ASN A 263 -9.58 0.40 -3.12
CA ASN A 263 -9.32 -0.11 -4.47
C ASN A 263 -10.37 0.34 -5.48
N ILE A 264 -11.67 0.43 -5.08
CA ILE A 264 -12.72 1.01 -5.93
C ILE A 264 -12.41 2.49 -6.26
N TYR A 265 -11.99 3.30 -5.26
CA TYR A 265 -11.56 4.68 -5.52
C TYR A 265 -10.34 4.74 -6.44
N ARG A 266 -9.39 3.80 -6.30
CA ARG A 266 -8.22 3.71 -7.18
C ARG A 266 -8.61 3.39 -8.62
N LEU A 267 -9.49 2.41 -8.82
CA LEU A 267 -10.04 2.10 -10.16
C LEU A 267 -10.69 3.33 -10.78
N PHE A 268 -11.53 4.02 -10.00
CA PHE A 268 -12.16 5.25 -10.49
C PHE A 268 -11.14 6.34 -10.85
N ALA A 269 -10.09 6.52 -10.02
CA ALA A 269 -9.02 7.47 -10.32
C ALA A 269 -8.27 7.14 -11.62
N LEU A 270 -8.03 5.86 -11.88
CA LEU A 270 -7.34 5.39 -13.08
C LEU A 270 -8.15 5.64 -14.36
N GLU A 271 -9.50 5.65 -14.27
CA GLU A 271 -10.38 6.00 -15.38
C GLU A 271 -10.43 7.51 -15.68
N LEU A 272 -10.05 8.35 -14.71
CA LEU A 272 -10.09 9.81 -14.85
C LEU A 272 -8.75 10.34 -15.38
N GLU A 273 -8.71 10.77 -16.64
CA GLU A 273 -7.51 11.31 -17.27
C GLU A 273 -6.95 12.51 -16.49
N GLY A 274 -5.63 12.46 -16.16
CA GLY A 274 -4.94 13.48 -15.37
C GLY A 274 -5.19 13.45 -13.86
N TYR A 275 -6.03 12.54 -13.36
CA TYR A 275 -6.40 12.44 -11.95
C TYR A 275 -6.02 11.11 -11.28
N SER A 276 -5.29 10.26 -11.96
CA SER A 276 -4.87 8.93 -11.46
C SER A 276 -4.11 8.95 -10.12
N ARG A 277 -3.57 10.10 -9.69
CA ARG A 277 -2.81 10.24 -8.44
C ARG A 277 -3.58 10.93 -7.31
N LEU A 278 -4.86 11.21 -7.50
CA LEU A 278 -5.67 11.80 -6.44
C LEU A 278 -5.92 10.83 -5.30
N THR A 279 -6.04 11.40 -4.09
CA THR A 279 -6.51 10.67 -2.90
C THR A 279 -8.01 10.42 -2.99
N SER A 280 -8.52 9.41 -2.25
CA SER A 280 -9.95 9.10 -2.18
C SER A 280 -10.77 10.28 -1.69
N GLN A 281 -10.26 11.05 -0.70
CA GLN A 281 -10.90 12.29 -0.24
C GLN A 281 -11.07 13.30 -1.39
N SER A 282 -9.99 13.53 -2.16
CA SER A 282 -10.04 14.47 -3.29
C SER A 282 -10.97 14.01 -4.42
N LEU A 283 -11.02 12.70 -4.68
CA LEU A 283 -11.96 12.11 -5.66
C LEU A 283 -13.40 12.28 -5.19
N TYR A 284 -13.66 11.97 -3.91
CA TYR A 284 -14.96 12.13 -3.30
C TYR A 284 -15.48 13.57 -3.44
N GLU A 285 -14.68 14.55 -3.04
CA GLU A 285 -15.07 15.98 -3.08
C GLU A 285 -15.26 16.50 -4.51
N LYS A 286 -14.41 16.08 -5.45
CA LYS A 286 -14.41 16.61 -6.83
C LYS A 286 -15.43 15.94 -7.74
N PHE A 287 -15.65 14.64 -7.59
CA PHE A 287 -16.39 13.85 -8.56
C PHE A 287 -17.61 13.11 -7.99
N ILE A 288 -17.57 12.65 -6.75
CA ILE A 288 -18.63 11.82 -6.19
C ILE A 288 -19.71 12.66 -5.50
N THR A 289 -19.31 13.63 -4.64
CA THR A 289 -20.27 14.54 -4.01
C THR A 289 -20.86 15.51 -5.03
N ASN A 290 -21.89 15.06 -5.74
CA ASN A 290 -22.64 15.89 -6.66
C ASN A 290 -24.13 15.72 -6.42
N ALA A 291 -24.92 16.76 -6.66
CA ALA A 291 -26.36 16.66 -6.72
C ALA A 291 -26.80 16.27 -8.14
N ALA A 292 -27.82 15.46 -8.24
CA ALA A 292 -28.36 15.01 -9.51
C ALA A 292 -29.88 14.82 -9.41
N ASP A 293 -30.57 14.98 -10.54
CA ASP A 293 -31.92 14.52 -10.74
C ASP A 293 -31.88 13.15 -11.43
N VAL A 294 -32.58 12.17 -10.91
CA VAL A 294 -32.56 10.78 -11.42
C VAL A 294 -33.91 10.44 -12.02
N GLU A 295 -33.93 10.07 -13.29
CA GLU A 295 -35.13 9.61 -14.00
C GLU A 295 -35.00 8.10 -14.28
N ILE A 296 -35.95 7.33 -13.75
CA ILE A 296 -36.02 5.89 -14.01
C ILE A 296 -36.97 5.62 -15.16
N ARG A 297 -36.41 5.20 -16.28
CA ARG A 297 -37.17 4.86 -17.51
C ARG A 297 -37.23 3.34 -17.71
N LYS A 298 -37.97 2.88 -18.65
CA LYS A 298 -38.18 1.45 -18.92
C LYS A 298 -36.88 0.68 -19.19
N LYS A 299 -35.96 1.26 -19.96
CA LYS A 299 -34.72 0.61 -20.44
C LYS A 299 -33.42 1.26 -19.89
N GLU A 300 -33.53 2.40 -19.26
CA GLU A 300 -32.41 3.21 -18.82
C GLU A 300 -32.71 3.97 -17.54
N ILE A 301 -31.66 4.33 -16.83
CA ILE A 301 -31.68 5.29 -15.72
C ILE A 301 -30.85 6.49 -16.16
N VAL A 302 -31.47 7.66 -16.21
CA VAL A 302 -30.82 8.91 -16.60
C VAL A 302 -30.46 9.70 -15.34
N VAL A 303 -29.17 10.05 -15.19
CA VAL A 303 -28.65 10.81 -14.07
C VAL A 303 -28.21 12.18 -14.59
N ASN A 304 -29.00 13.21 -14.26
CA ASN A 304 -28.76 14.60 -14.65
C ASN A 304 -27.92 15.30 -13.56
N LEU A 305 -26.60 15.31 -13.73
CA LEU A 305 -25.66 15.89 -12.76
C LEU A 305 -25.68 17.40 -12.80
N LYS A 306 -25.71 18.05 -11.63
CA LYS A 306 -25.59 19.51 -11.52
C LYS A 306 -24.20 19.98 -11.94
N LYS A 307 -24.12 21.24 -12.42
CA LYS A 307 -22.91 21.83 -12.96
C LYS A 307 -21.80 21.89 -11.89
N LYS A 308 -20.65 21.29 -12.20
CA LYS A 308 -19.38 21.40 -11.48
C LYS A 308 -18.23 21.60 -12.45
N ARG A 309 -17.11 22.18 -11.97
CA ARG A 309 -15.92 22.44 -12.80
C ARG A 309 -15.42 21.19 -13.54
N ASN A 310 -15.46 20.04 -12.88
CA ASN A 310 -14.92 18.78 -13.40
C ASN A 310 -16.00 17.90 -14.08
N LEU A 311 -17.23 18.42 -14.24
CA LEU A 311 -18.33 17.67 -14.87
C LEU A 311 -18.04 17.20 -16.29
N PRO A 312 -17.42 17.99 -17.20
CA PRO A 312 -17.13 17.53 -18.55
C PRO A 312 -16.27 16.26 -18.58
N LEU A 313 -15.20 16.21 -17.77
CA LEU A 313 -14.34 15.03 -17.68
C LEU A 313 -15.09 13.81 -17.12
N LEU A 314 -15.92 14.02 -16.08
CA LEU A 314 -16.73 12.96 -15.51
C LEU A 314 -17.70 12.37 -16.57
N LEU A 315 -18.39 13.23 -17.32
CA LEU A 315 -19.30 12.80 -18.37
C LEU A 315 -18.57 12.06 -19.49
N GLU A 316 -17.41 12.54 -19.93
CA GLU A 316 -16.58 11.88 -20.92
C GLU A 316 -16.17 10.47 -20.46
N THR A 317 -15.73 10.35 -19.21
CA THR A 317 -15.37 9.06 -18.62
C THR A 317 -16.58 8.13 -18.54
N MET A 318 -17.72 8.61 -18.04
CA MET A 318 -18.93 7.80 -17.85
C MET A 318 -19.58 7.40 -19.18
N ASN A 319 -19.44 8.20 -20.25
CA ASN A 319 -19.95 7.88 -21.58
C ASN A 319 -19.35 6.61 -22.19
N ARG A 320 -18.16 6.20 -21.76
CA ARG A 320 -17.56 4.92 -22.16
C ARG A 320 -18.42 3.71 -21.75
N PHE A 321 -19.22 3.85 -20.71
CA PHE A 321 -20.05 2.80 -20.13
C PHE A 321 -21.53 2.91 -20.48
N GLN A 322 -21.94 3.90 -21.27
CA GLN A 322 -23.35 4.21 -21.53
C GLN A 322 -24.13 3.08 -22.24
N ASP A 323 -23.43 2.20 -22.96
CA ASP A 323 -24.06 1.07 -23.65
C ASP A 323 -24.11 -0.20 -22.81
N GLN A 324 -23.47 -0.21 -21.65
CA GLN A 324 -23.45 -1.34 -20.75
C GLN A 324 -24.80 -1.48 -20.04
N LYS A 325 -25.27 -2.74 -19.96
CA LYS A 325 -26.47 -3.11 -19.20
C LYS A 325 -26.04 -3.72 -17.86
N TYR A 326 -26.74 -3.33 -16.82
CA TYR A 326 -26.41 -3.78 -15.46
C TYR A 326 -27.50 -4.72 -14.95
N SER A 327 -27.15 -5.99 -14.71
CA SER A 327 -28.08 -7.03 -14.22
C SER A 327 -28.74 -6.64 -12.90
N TRP A 328 -28.00 -6.00 -12.00
CA TRP A 328 -28.48 -5.51 -10.71
C TRP A 328 -29.39 -4.26 -10.81
N LEU A 329 -29.56 -3.68 -12.01
CA LEU A 329 -30.50 -2.59 -12.34
C LEU A 329 -31.55 -3.06 -13.36
N ASP A 330 -32.06 -4.27 -13.24
CA ASP A 330 -33.05 -4.85 -14.16
C ASP A 330 -32.59 -4.79 -15.64
N ASN A 331 -31.31 -4.99 -15.90
CA ASN A 331 -30.69 -4.86 -17.24
C ASN A 331 -30.87 -3.47 -17.90
N LYS A 332 -31.05 -2.41 -17.10
CA LYS A 332 -31.10 -1.05 -17.61
C LYS A 332 -29.68 -0.50 -17.85
N LYS A 333 -29.59 0.47 -18.77
CA LYS A 333 -28.40 1.28 -19.01
C LYS A 333 -28.34 2.43 -17.99
N LEU A 334 -27.13 2.90 -17.65
CA LEU A 334 -26.90 4.14 -16.90
C LEU A 334 -26.43 5.22 -17.86
N ILE A 335 -27.19 6.30 -17.96
CA ILE A 335 -26.88 7.46 -18.80
C ILE A 335 -26.57 8.65 -17.90
N PHE A 336 -25.35 9.16 -17.96
CA PHE A 336 -24.96 10.37 -17.24
C PHE A 336 -24.95 11.57 -18.17
N GLN A 337 -25.58 12.68 -17.76
CA GLN A 337 -25.61 13.93 -18.52
C GLN A 337 -25.62 15.14 -17.60
N GLY A 338 -25.24 16.30 -18.11
CA GLY A 338 -25.34 17.55 -17.39
C GLY A 338 -26.78 18.03 -17.34
N ALA A 339 -27.24 18.56 -16.20
CA ALA A 339 -28.53 19.18 -16.07
C ALA A 339 -28.66 20.38 -17.04
N SER A 340 -29.78 20.48 -17.70
CA SER A 340 -30.09 21.57 -18.67
C SER A 340 -30.22 22.94 -17.99
N TYR A 341 -30.44 22.98 -16.69
CA TYR A 341 -30.59 24.20 -15.89
C TYR A 341 -29.52 24.29 -14.81
N THR A 342 -28.96 25.48 -14.68
CA THR A 342 -27.95 25.85 -13.66
C THR A 342 -28.62 26.28 -12.37
#